data_270fc38de7ccc4a24589e34ba649cfd1
#
_entry.id   270fc38de7ccc4a24589e34ba649cfd1
#
_cell.length_a   1.000
_cell.length_b   1.000
_cell.length_c   1.000
_cell.angle_alpha   90.00
_cell.angle_beta   90.00
_cell.angle_gamma   90.00
#
_symmetry.space_group_name_H-M   'P 1'
#
loop_
_entity.id
_entity.type
_entity.pdbx_description
1 polymer ?
#
loop_
_entity_poly.entity_id
_entity_poly.type
_entity_poly.pdbx_seq_one_letter_code
_entity_poly.pdbx_strand_id
1 'polypeptide(L)'
;MQLFSRANALAALIILGAIGYTASQMLNPSAKQAAPAATAPPASVPYSKALPDFSTYTDVKAKKTAFFGYMLPLIEARNLHIQGQRQQLLAVAERAQDAISTQNALSTQDTETLADLAGVYRLVDADLSSAELIKELLIRVDTVPPSLALAQAAVESGWGTSRFAVQANNLFGQWCYEKGCGLVPSQRNSGANHEVAKFKNVSDAVYSYTRNINTHRAYKDLRMSRAALRADDETVTGHILAEGLLRYSERGEDYVHELQAVIRINKLAPYDEPKAATSKGSI
;
A
#
# COMPACT_ATOMS: atom_id res chain seq x y z
N MET A 1 36.75 -16.14 15.39
CA MET A 1 35.76 -16.77 14.47
C MET A 1 34.60 -17.31 15.31
N GLN A 2 33.74 -16.44 15.84
CA GLN A 2 32.49 -16.77 16.57
C GLN A 2 31.77 -15.47 16.98
N LEU A 3 31.17 -14.75 16.03
CA LEU A 3 30.37 -13.53 16.34
C LEU A 3 29.15 -13.36 15.42
N PHE A 4 28.84 -14.34 14.55
CA PHE A 4 27.72 -14.21 13.59
C PHE A 4 26.47 -15.06 13.91
N SER A 5 26.43 -15.76 15.06
CA SER A 5 25.35 -16.71 15.35
C SER A 5 24.24 -16.18 16.28
N ARG A 6 24.37 -14.99 16.87
CA ARG A 6 23.37 -14.51 17.85
C ARG A 6 22.34 -13.50 17.30
N ALA A 7 22.62 -12.86 16.18
CA ALA A 7 21.72 -11.87 15.62
C ALA A 7 20.50 -12.49 14.88
N ASN A 8 20.68 -13.67 14.27
CA ASN A 8 19.58 -14.29 13.51
C ASN A 8 18.55 -15.03 14.37
N ALA A 9 18.90 -15.41 15.59
CA ALA A 9 18.00 -16.09 16.52
C ALA A 9 17.02 -15.10 17.20
N LEU A 10 17.47 -13.87 17.46
CA LEU A 10 16.61 -12.84 18.08
C LEU A 10 15.52 -12.32 17.12
N ALA A 11 15.84 -12.17 15.83
CA ALA A 11 14.86 -11.71 14.84
C ALA A 11 13.70 -12.71 14.62
N ALA A 12 13.97 -14.01 14.75
CA ALA A 12 12.95 -15.05 14.61
C ALA A 12 12.02 -15.12 15.84
N LEU A 13 12.55 -14.83 17.04
CA LEU A 13 11.76 -14.85 18.28
C LEU A 13 10.85 -13.63 18.41
N ILE A 14 11.26 -12.46 17.92
CA ILE A 14 10.44 -11.22 17.98
C ILE A 14 9.20 -11.34 17.08
N ILE A 15 9.31 -11.99 15.91
CA ILE A 15 8.17 -12.16 14.99
C ILE A 15 7.13 -13.15 15.56
N LEU A 16 7.55 -14.18 16.29
CA LEU A 16 6.65 -15.12 16.96
C LEU A 16 5.97 -14.49 18.19
N GLY A 17 6.66 -13.58 18.89
CA GLY A 17 6.11 -12.83 20.02
C GLY A 17 5.06 -11.80 19.61
N ALA A 18 5.24 -11.14 18.46
CA ALA A 18 4.29 -10.14 17.95
C ALA A 18 2.95 -10.78 17.52
N ILE A 19 2.98 -11.98 16.93
CA ILE A 19 1.74 -12.70 16.55
C ILE A 19 0.98 -13.16 17.81
N GLY A 20 1.68 -13.58 18.85
CA GLY A 20 1.07 -13.99 20.13
C GLY A 20 0.53 -12.82 20.96
N TYR A 21 1.20 -11.65 20.89
CA TYR A 21 0.81 -10.48 21.69
C TYR A 21 -0.46 -9.80 21.15
N THR A 22 -0.61 -9.69 19.83
CA THR A 22 -1.81 -9.12 19.22
C THR A 22 -3.04 -10.01 19.38
N ALA A 23 -2.88 -11.34 19.34
CA ALA A 23 -3.97 -12.27 19.62
C ALA A 23 -4.41 -12.25 21.08
N SER A 24 -3.48 -12.05 22.03
CA SER A 24 -3.77 -12.04 23.47
C SER A 24 -4.54 -10.81 23.94
N GLN A 25 -4.42 -9.65 23.27
CA GLN A 25 -5.17 -8.44 23.62
C GLN A 25 -6.61 -8.44 23.07
N MET A 26 -6.93 -9.31 22.10
CA MET A 26 -8.28 -9.42 21.52
C MET A 26 -9.17 -10.46 22.21
N LEU A 27 -8.66 -11.21 23.18
CA LEU A 27 -9.43 -12.19 23.95
C LEU A 27 -10.06 -11.54 25.19
N ASN A 28 -10.95 -10.57 25.00
CA ASN A 28 -11.89 -10.16 26.04
C ASN A 28 -13.18 -10.97 25.85
N PRO A 29 -13.56 -11.90 26.74
CA PRO A 29 -14.66 -12.84 26.52
C PRO A 29 -16.02 -12.23 26.87
N SER A 30 -16.43 -11.17 26.16
CA SER A 30 -17.79 -10.64 26.28
C SER A 30 -18.23 -9.88 25.02
N ALA A 31 -18.28 -10.60 23.91
CA ALA A 31 -19.23 -10.34 22.83
C ALA A 31 -19.09 -11.46 21.80
N LYS A 32 -20.01 -12.41 21.88
CA LYS A 32 -20.27 -13.37 20.79
C LYS A 32 -20.82 -12.58 19.61
N GLN A 33 -19.94 -11.88 18.87
CA GLN A 33 -20.30 -11.29 17.60
C GLN A 33 -20.20 -12.37 16.53
N ALA A 34 -21.34 -12.65 15.92
CA ALA A 34 -21.43 -13.50 14.74
C ALA A 34 -20.39 -13.05 13.70
N ALA A 35 -19.68 -14.02 13.10
CA ALA A 35 -18.78 -13.75 12.00
C ALA A 35 -19.51 -12.89 10.97
N PRO A 36 -18.91 -11.78 10.48
CA PRO A 36 -19.55 -11.01 9.44
C PRO A 36 -19.67 -11.90 8.20
N ALA A 37 -20.93 -12.07 7.74
CA ALA A 37 -21.23 -12.71 6.48
C ALA A 37 -20.31 -12.11 5.40
N ALA A 38 -19.84 -12.97 4.49
CA ALA A 38 -19.00 -12.59 3.37
C ALA A 38 -19.55 -11.30 2.76
N THR A 39 -18.85 -10.20 3.01
CA THR A 39 -19.25 -8.88 2.53
C THR A 39 -19.15 -8.90 1.02
N ALA A 40 -20.28 -8.60 0.37
CA ALA A 40 -20.33 -8.25 -1.03
C ALA A 40 -19.13 -7.36 -1.41
N PRO A 41 -18.61 -7.46 -2.66
CA PRO A 41 -17.51 -6.63 -3.08
C PRO A 41 -17.83 -5.18 -2.71
N PRO A 42 -16.87 -4.43 -2.15
CA PRO A 42 -17.12 -3.07 -1.67
C PRO A 42 -17.80 -2.29 -2.79
N ALA A 43 -18.85 -1.57 -2.44
CA ALA A 43 -19.56 -0.68 -3.34
C ALA A 43 -18.53 0.02 -4.23
N SER A 44 -18.71 -0.12 -5.55
CA SER A 44 -17.79 0.31 -6.60
C SER A 44 -17.00 1.53 -6.16
N VAL A 45 -15.66 1.40 -6.13
CA VAL A 45 -14.75 2.55 -5.97
C VAL A 45 -15.35 3.65 -6.83
N PRO A 46 -15.69 4.83 -6.28
CA PRO A 46 -16.33 5.85 -7.06
C PRO A 46 -15.47 6.08 -8.29
N TYR A 47 -16.02 5.82 -9.47
CA TYR A 47 -15.33 6.03 -10.74
C TYR A 47 -14.73 7.41 -10.66
N SER A 48 -13.41 7.52 -10.77
CA SER A 48 -12.76 8.81 -10.65
C SER A 48 -13.36 9.70 -11.72
N LYS A 49 -13.95 10.80 -11.29
CA LYS A 49 -14.27 11.90 -12.20
C LYS A 49 -13.01 12.17 -13.03
N ALA A 50 -13.18 12.62 -14.27
CA ALA A 50 -12.04 13.03 -15.10
C ALA A 50 -11.07 13.91 -14.28
N LEU A 51 -9.77 13.77 -14.54
CA LEU A 51 -8.77 14.60 -13.89
C LEU A 51 -9.10 16.08 -14.11
N PRO A 52 -9.27 16.90 -13.07
CA PRO A 52 -9.51 18.34 -13.23
C PRO A 52 -8.32 19.01 -13.94
N ASP A 53 -8.61 20.07 -14.66
CA ASP A 53 -7.53 20.88 -15.25
C ASP A 53 -6.92 21.80 -14.17
N PHE A 54 -5.86 21.31 -13.54
CA PHE A 54 -5.14 22.04 -12.51
C PHE A 54 -4.30 23.21 -13.06
N SER A 55 -4.16 23.35 -14.38
CA SER A 55 -3.45 24.49 -14.99
C SER A 55 -4.26 25.78 -14.94
N THR A 56 -5.57 25.69 -14.75
CA THR A 56 -6.48 26.86 -14.69
C THR A 56 -6.41 27.60 -13.36
N TYR A 57 -5.78 27.03 -12.32
CA TYR A 57 -5.65 27.67 -11.02
C TYR A 57 -4.53 28.71 -11.03
N THR A 58 -4.86 29.96 -10.75
CA THR A 58 -3.90 31.06 -10.60
C THR A 58 -3.33 31.14 -9.18
N ASP A 59 -4.12 30.74 -8.18
CA ASP A 59 -3.68 30.67 -6.78
C ASP A 59 -3.10 29.30 -6.45
N VAL A 60 -1.84 29.28 -5.99
CA VAL A 60 -1.09 28.06 -5.68
C VAL A 60 -1.72 27.28 -4.53
N LYS A 61 -2.27 27.96 -3.51
CA LYS A 61 -2.90 27.29 -2.36
C LYS A 61 -4.21 26.63 -2.77
N ALA A 62 -5.02 27.33 -3.56
CA ALA A 62 -6.26 26.78 -4.11
C ALA A 62 -5.98 25.55 -5.00
N LYS A 63 -4.96 25.62 -5.87
CA LYS A 63 -4.51 24.51 -6.70
C LYS A 63 -4.15 23.27 -5.85
N LYS A 64 -3.32 23.45 -4.83
CA LYS A 64 -2.90 22.34 -3.94
C LYS A 64 -4.09 21.74 -3.18
N THR A 65 -4.99 22.59 -2.66
CA THR A 65 -6.20 22.13 -1.98
C THR A 65 -7.09 21.32 -2.90
N ALA A 66 -7.32 21.80 -4.13
CA ALA A 66 -8.11 21.08 -5.12
C ALA A 66 -7.46 19.74 -5.52
N PHE A 67 -6.13 19.72 -5.71
CA PHE A 67 -5.38 18.50 -6.03
C PHE A 67 -5.51 17.43 -4.93
N PHE A 68 -5.25 17.81 -3.69
CA PHE A 68 -5.40 16.88 -2.56
C PHE A 68 -6.84 16.44 -2.37
N GLY A 69 -7.82 17.35 -2.49
CA GLY A 69 -9.24 17.04 -2.40
C GLY A 69 -9.72 16.06 -3.48
N TYR A 70 -9.10 16.08 -4.65
CA TYR A 70 -9.36 15.12 -5.72
C TYR A 70 -8.69 13.76 -5.46
N MET A 71 -7.42 13.74 -5.05
CA MET A 71 -6.63 12.52 -4.90
C MET A 71 -6.97 11.73 -3.63
N LEU A 72 -7.22 12.40 -2.51
CA LEU A 72 -7.40 11.76 -1.21
C LEU A 72 -8.52 10.70 -1.20
N PRO A 73 -9.74 10.95 -1.72
CA PRO A 73 -10.79 9.94 -1.74
C PRO A 73 -10.42 8.68 -2.53
N LEU A 74 -9.63 8.83 -3.60
CA LEU A 74 -9.19 7.69 -4.42
C LEU A 74 -8.18 6.82 -3.67
N ILE A 75 -7.25 7.46 -2.95
CA ILE A 75 -6.25 6.77 -2.12
C ILE A 75 -6.93 6.07 -0.95
N GLU A 76 -7.85 6.75 -0.26
CA GLU A 76 -8.62 6.18 0.85
C GLU A 76 -9.46 4.97 0.42
N ALA A 77 -10.16 5.07 -0.70
CA ALA A 77 -10.94 3.96 -1.24
C ALA A 77 -10.05 2.74 -1.57
N ARG A 78 -8.86 2.98 -2.12
CA ARG A 78 -7.88 1.91 -2.36
C ARG A 78 -7.37 1.30 -1.06
N ASN A 79 -7.04 2.12 -0.07
CA ASN A 79 -6.59 1.65 1.24
C ASN A 79 -7.67 0.85 1.96
N LEU A 80 -8.93 1.26 1.90
CA LEU A 80 -10.06 0.51 2.45
C LEU A 80 -10.15 -0.91 1.84
N HIS A 81 -9.98 -1.03 0.51
CA HIS A 81 -9.93 -2.33 -0.14
C HIS A 81 -8.76 -3.19 0.36
N ILE A 82 -7.56 -2.61 0.49
CA ILE A 82 -6.39 -3.31 1.01
C ILE A 82 -6.60 -3.74 2.48
N GLN A 83 -7.25 -2.89 3.29
CA GLN A 83 -7.61 -3.25 4.68
C GLN A 83 -8.52 -4.47 4.72
N GLY A 84 -9.52 -4.55 3.85
CA GLY A 84 -10.37 -5.73 3.73
C GLY A 84 -9.58 -6.99 3.37
N GLN A 85 -8.66 -6.91 2.41
CA GLN A 85 -7.77 -8.02 2.07
C GLN A 85 -6.87 -8.41 3.25
N ARG A 86 -6.35 -7.44 4.00
CA ARG A 86 -5.53 -7.69 5.18
C ARG A 86 -6.31 -8.38 6.29
N GLN A 87 -7.55 -7.97 6.55
CA GLN A 87 -8.43 -8.62 7.53
C GLN A 87 -8.71 -10.08 7.17
N GLN A 88 -8.98 -10.37 5.89
CA GLN A 88 -9.13 -11.74 5.42
C GLN A 88 -7.86 -12.56 5.65
N LEU A 89 -6.70 -12.00 5.31
CA LEU A 89 -5.40 -12.65 5.50
C LEU A 89 -5.10 -12.92 6.99
N LEU A 90 -5.38 -11.97 7.87
CA LEU A 90 -5.20 -12.15 9.32
C LEU A 90 -6.07 -13.28 9.86
N ALA A 91 -7.32 -13.37 9.42
CA ALA A 91 -8.22 -14.47 9.81
C ALA A 91 -7.72 -15.83 9.28
N VAL A 92 -7.15 -15.88 8.07
CA VAL A 92 -6.51 -17.10 7.56
C VAL A 92 -5.26 -17.45 8.37
N ALA A 93 -4.43 -16.47 8.72
CA ALA A 93 -3.23 -16.68 9.53
C ALA A 93 -3.55 -17.25 10.91
N GLU A 94 -4.61 -16.77 11.57
CA GLU A 94 -5.10 -17.30 12.85
C GLU A 94 -5.53 -18.77 12.72
N ARG A 95 -6.37 -19.10 11.71
CA ARG A 95 -6.78 -20.49 11.47
C ARG A 95 -5.61 -21.39 11.07
N ALA A 96 -4.61 -20.88 10.37
CA ALA A 96 -3.40 -21.62 10.02
C ALA A 96 -2.58 -22.00 11.28
N GLN A 97 -2.50 -21.11 12.26
CA GLN A 97 -1.88 -21.39 13.55
C GLN A 97 -2.60 -22.51 14.29
N ASP A 98 -3.93 -22.48 14.32
CA ASP A 98 -4.76 -23.51 14.94
C ASP A 98 -4.62 -24.86 14.21
N ALA A 99 -4.58 -24.84 12.87
CA ALA A 99 -4.38 -26.03 12.05
C ALA A 99 -3.03 -26.70 12.32
N ILE A 100 -1.94 -25.91 12.46
CA ILE A 100 -0.62 -26.43 12.83
C ILE A 100 -0.66 -27.09 14.22
N SER A 101 -1.28 -26.43 15.20
CA SER A 101 -1.35 -26.94 16.58
C SER A 101 -2.14 -28.25 16.69
N THR A 102 -3.13 -28.45 15.82
CA THR A 102 -4.02 -29.63 15.79
C THR A 102 -3.61 -30.65 14.73
N GLN A 103 -2.50 -30.42 14.01
CA GLN A 103 -2.02 -31.26 12.89
C GLN A 103 -3.06 -31.42 11.75
N ASN A 104 -3.89 -30.45 11.55
CA ASN A 104 -4.88 -30.41 10.49
C ASN A 104 -4.36 -29.63 9.28
N ALA A 105 -4.95 -29.86 8.10
CA ALA A 105 -4.73 -29.04 6.92
C ALA A 105 -5.57 -27.75 6.95
N LEU A 106 -5.11 -26.72 6.23
CA LEU A 106 -5.92 -25.55 5.94
C LEU A 106 -7.19 -25.95 5.16
N SER A 107 -8.28 -25.22 5.38
CA SER A 107 -9.49 -25.41 4.59
C SER A 107 -9.26 -25.05 3.11
N THR A 108 -10.09 -25.61 2.22
CA THR A 108 -10.08 -25.26 0.79
C THR A 108 -10.27 -23.76 0.60
N GLN A 109 -11.20 -23.14 1.34
CA GLN A 109 -11.47 -21.71 1.27
C GLN A 109 -10.26 -20.86 1.69
N ASP A 110 -9.53 -21.27 2.72
CA ASP A 110 -8.31 -20.56 3.15
C ASP A 110 -7.19 -20.68 2.10
N THR A 111 -7.05 -21.86 1.52
CA THR A 111 -6.09 -22.10 0.44
C THR A 111 -6.39 -21.26 -0.80
N GLU A 112 -7.66 -21.17 -1.21
CA GLU A 112 -8.11 -20.31 -2.31
C GLU A 112 -7.86 -18.82 -2.00
N THR A 113 -8.17 -18.38 -0.78
CA THR A 113 -7.90 -16.99 -0.34
C THR A 113 -6.41 -16.66 -0.43
N LEU A 114 -5.52 -17.57 0.01
CA LEU A 114 -4.07 -17.38 -0.10
C LEU A 114 -3.61 -17.35 -1.56
N ALA A 115 -4.15 -18.20 -2.42
CA ALA A 115 -3.82 -18.23 -3.84
C ALA A 115 -4.24 -16.93 -4.55
N ASP A 116 -5.44 -16.42 -4.27
CA ASP A 116 -5.93 -15.15 -4.82
C ASP A 116 -5.04 -13.98 -4.40
N LEU A 117 -4.70 -13.90 -3.11
CA LEU A 117 -3.80 -12.88 -2.59
C LEU A 117 -2.39 -13.02 -3.18
N ALA A 118 -1.86 -14.25 -3.33
CA ALA A 118 -0.58 -14.50 -3.98
C ALA A 118 -0.57 -13.97 -5.41
N GLY A 119 -1.67 -14.15 -6.17
CA GLY A 119 -1.85 -13.60 -7.51
C GLY A 119 -1.80 -12.08 -7.54
N VAL A 120 -2.57 -11.43 -6.67
CA VAL A 120 -2.59 -9.96 -6.56
C VAL A 120 -1.23 -9.40 -6.18
N TYR A 121 -0.55 -10.03 -5.21
CA TYR A 121 0.70 -9.53 -4.61
C TYR A 121 1.98 -10.16 -5.18
N ARG A 122 1.89 -10.84 -6.34
CA ARG A 122 3.03 -11.37 -7.12
C ARG A 122 3.90 -12.36 -6.34
N LEU A 123 3.25 -13.37 -5.79
CA LEU A 123 3.89 -14.48 -5.07
C LEU A 123 3.55 -15.87 -5.67
N VAL A 124 2.92 -15.91 -6.84
CA VAL A 124 2.49 -17.19 -7.48
C VAL A 124 3.68 -18.09 -7.81
N ASP A 125 4.78 -17.49 -8.30
CA ASP A 125 5.98 -18.23 -8.72
C ASP A 125 6.97 -18.50 -7.57
N ALA A 126 6.60 -18.14 -6.34
CA ALA A 126 7.43 -18.37 -5.18
C ALA A 126 7.17 -19.79 -4.64
N ASP A 127 8.23 -20.60 -4.58
CA ASP A 127 8.18 -21.94 -3.95
C ASP A 127 8.14 -21.77 -2.42
N LEU A 128 6.97 -21.45 -1.89
CA LEU A 128 6.74 -21.15 -0.48
C LEU A 128 5.74 -22.14 0.13
N SER A 129 6.05 -22.64 1.31
CA SER A 129 5.04 -23.29 2.15
C SER A 129 3.92 -22.32 2.53
N SER A 130 2.75 -22.82 2.95
CA SER A 130 1.63 -21.98 3.36
C SER A 130 2.01 -21.00 4.48
N ALA A 131 2.85 -21.40 5.43
CA ALA A 131 3.32 -20.54 6.51
C ALA A 131 4.22 -19.40 6.01
N GLU A 132 5.14 -19.70 5.09
CA GLU A 132 6.00 -18.69 4.47
C GLU A 132 5.20 -17.74 3.58
N LEU A 133 4.23 -18.27 2.83
CA LEU A 133 3.33 -17.47 2.00
C LEU A 133 2.51 -16.47 2.85
N ILE A 134 1.92 -16.92 3.96
CA ILE A 134 1.21 -16.06 4.90
C ILE A 134 2.14 -14.97 5.42
N LYS A 135 3.35 -15.32 5.84
CA LYS A 135 4.35 -14.36 6.33
C LYS A 135 4.69 -13.29 5.29
N GLU A 136 4.97 -13.69 4.05
CA GLU A 136 5.27 -12.75 2.97
C GLU A 136 4.06 -11.90 2.59
N LEU A 137 2.85 -12.47 2.58
CA LEU A 137 1.62 -11.73 2.35
C LEU A 137 1.37 -10.69 3.43
N LEU A 138 1.59 -10.99 4.72
CA LEU A 138 1.43 -10.03 5.83
C LEU A 138 2.34 -8.81 5.70
N ILE A 139 3.51 -8.95 5.06
CA ILE A 139 4.42 -7.84 4.75
C ILE A 139 3.91 -7.02 3.55
N ARG A 140 3.27 -7.67 2.55
CA ARG A 140 2.85 -7.03 1.30
C ARG A 140 1.43 -6.45 1.36
N VAL A 141 0.50 -7.15 2.00
CA VAL A 141 -0.92 -6.77 2.08
C VAL A 141 -1.10 -5.74 3.19
N ASP A 142 -0.73 -4.49 2.92
CA ASP A 142 -0.92 -3.39 3.86
C ASP A 142 -1.11 -2.06 3.12
N THR A 143 -1.71 -1.08 3.80
CA THR A 143 -2.02 0.23 3.26
C THR A 143 -0.76 1.06 2.99
N VAL A 144 -0.88 2.01 2.08
CA VAL A 144 0.12 3.06 1.89
C VAL A 144 -0.41 4.33 2.56
N PRO A 145 0.36 4.97 3.47
CA PRO A 145 -0.10 6.20 4.12
C PRO A 145 -0.59 7.23 3.11
N PRO A 146 -1.78 7.80 3.31
CA PRO A 146 -2.32 8.80 2.40
C PRO A 146 -1.40 9.98 2.19
N SER A 147 -0.70 10.45 3.24
CA SER A 147 0.26 11.55 3.13
C SER A 147 1.39 11.25 2.15
N LEU A 148 1.90 10.00 2.14
CA LEU A 148 2.95 9.58 1.21
C LEU A 148 2.44 9.52 -0.23
N ALA A 149 1.30 8.88 -0.45
CA ALA A 149 0.71 8.76 -1.77
C ALA A 149 0.32 10.14 -2.36
N LEU A 150 -0.17 11.07 -1.54
CA LEU A 150 -0.46 12.45 -1.93
C LEU A 150 0.81 13.21 -2.32
N ALA A 151 1.88 13.09 -1.51
CA ALA A 151 3.16 13.74 -1.79
C ALA A 151 3.78 13.23 -3.09
N GLN A 152 3.82 11.90 -3.28
CA GLN A 152 4.34 11.31 -4.52
C GLN A 152 3.50 11.72 -5.74
N ALA A 153 2.18 11.65 -5.65
CA ALA A 153 1.31 12.10 -6.74
C ALA A 153 1.56 13.58 -7.11
N ALA A 154 1.75 14.46 -6.12
CA ALA A 154 2.02 15.88 -6.35
C ALA A 154 3.37 16.10 -7.06
N VAL A 155 4.44 15.46 -6.57
CA VAL A 155 5.80 15.60 -7.12
C VAL A 155 5.88 15.02 -8.52
N GLU A 156 5.44 13.76 -8.71
CA GLU A 156 5.57 13.06 -10.00
C GLU A 156 4.71 13.66 -11.12
N SER A 157 3.55 14.21 -10.77
CA SER A 157 2.63 14.78 -11.77
C SER A 157 2.77 16.29 -11.99
N GLY A 158 3.66 16.96 -11.26
CA GLY A 158 3.70 18.42 -11.25
C GLY A 158 2.36 18.99 -10.78
N TRP A 159 1.78 18.44 -9.71
CA TRP A 159 0.46 18.82 -9.20
C TRP A 159 -0.66 18.61 -10.24
N GLY A 160 -0.59 17.50 -10.96
CA GLY A 160 -1.60 17.11 -11.96
C GLY A 160 -1.53 17.84 -13.29
N THR A 161 -0.47 18.64 -13.55
CA THR A 161 -0.34 19.42 -14.80
C THR A 161 0.63 18.82 -15.81
N SER A 162 1.38 17.78 -15.45
CA SER A 162 2.30 17.15 -16.38
C SER A 162 1.56 16.52 -17.57
N ARG A 163 2.24 16.42 -18.73
CA ARG A 163 1.70 15.75 -19.92
C ARG A 163 1.21 14.33 -19.59
N PHE A 164 1.92 13.61 -18.74
CA PHE A 164 1.60 12.24 -18.38
C PHE A 164 0.37 12.16 -17.46
N ALA A 165 0.20 13.12 -16.56
CA ALA A 165 -1.01 13.21 -15.75
C ALA A 165 -2.24 13.48 -16.63
N VAL A 166 -2.15 14.48 -17.53
CA VAL A 166 -3.28 14.95 -18.34
C VAL A 166 -3.66 13.95 -19.44
N GLN A 167 -2.67 13.37 -20.15
CA GLN A 167 -2.93 12.52 -21.32
C GLN A 167 -2.99 11.02 -21.01
N ALA A 168 -2.42 10.60 -19.86
CA ALA A 168 -2.30 9.19 -19.51
C ALA A 168 -2.90 8.85 -18.14
N ASN A 169 -3.49 9.79 -17.40
CA ASN A 169 -3.95 9.62 -16.03
C ASN A 169 -2.85 9.08 -15.09
N ASN A 170 -1.58 9.29 -15.45
CA ASN A 170 -0.43 8.77 -14.70
C ASN A 170 0.13 9.85 -13.77
N LEU A 171 -0.28 9.80 -12.51
CA LEU A 171 0.11 10.75 -11.49
C LEU A 171 1.32 10.29 -10.65
N PHE A 172 1.83 9.08 -10.92
CA PHE A 172 2.89 8.47 -10.12
C PHE A 172 4.14 8.11 -10.95
N GLY A 173 4.25 8.59 -12.20
CA GLY A 173 5.41 8.32 -13.04
C GLY A 173 5.65 6.85 -13.39
N GLN A 174 4.61 6.00 -13.32
CA GLN A 174 4.77 4.57 -13.52
C GLN A 174 5.12 4.22 -14.97
N TRP A 175 6.00 3.24 -15.13
CA TRP A 175 6.44 2.76 -16.43
C TRP A 175 5.75 1.44 -16.80
N CYS A 176 5.72 1.20 -18.10
CA CYS A 176 5.37 -0.07 -18.71
C CYS A 176 6.36 -0.39 -19.83
N TYR A 177 6.45 -1.66 -20.21
CA TYR A 177 7.53 -2.15 -21.07
C TYR A 177 7.04 -2.80 -22.37
N GLU A 178 5.73 -2.91 -22.55
CA GLU A 178 5.12 -3.36 -23.79
C GLU A 178 4.92 -2.17 -24.72
N LYS A 179 5.29 -2.32 -25.99
CA LYS A 179 5.14 -1.26 -26.99
C LYS A 179 3.68 -0.84 -27.14
N GLY A 180 3.41 0.46 -26.98
CA GLY A 180 2.06 1.02 -27.07
C GLY A 180 1.27 0.95 -25.75
N CYS A 181 1.88 0.55 -24.62
CA CYS A 181 1.23 0.52 -23.32
C CYS A 181 1.08 1.91 -22.67
N GLY A 182 1.73 2.93 -23.22
CA GLY A 182 1.73 4.26 -22.64
C GLY A 182 2.16 5.37 -23.60
N LEU A 183 2.75 6.40 -23.03
CA LEU A 183 3.32 7.54 -23.77
C LEU A 183 4.84 7.46 -23.76
N VAL A 184 5.44 7.60 -24.91
CA VAL A 184 6.90 7.63 -25.05
C VAL A 184 7.43 8.94 -24.45
N PRO A 185 8.39 8.88 -23.47
CA PRO A 185 9.04 10.08 -22.96
C PRO A 185 9.84 10.79 -24.06
N SER A 186 9.74 12.11 -24.12
CA SER A 186 10.46 12.90 -25.14
C SER A 186 11.99 12.82 -25.03
N GLN A 187 12.48 12.56 -23.82
CA GLN A 187 13.92 12.42 -23.51
C GLN A 187 14.34 10.98 -23.24
N ARG A 188 13.59 9.99 -23.79
CA ARG A 188 13.95 8.59 -23.63
C ARG A 188 15.30 8.30 -24.29
N ASN A 189 16.20 7.68 -23.51
CA ASN A 189 17.51 7.28 -24.00
C ASN A 189 17.40 6.34 -25.20
N SER A 190 18.34 6.45 -26.15
CA SER A 190 18.43 5.54 -27.30
C SER A 190 18.58 4.09 -26.81
N GLY A 191 17.73 3.19 -27.33
CA GLY A 191 17.70 1.77 -26.94
C GLY A 191 16.82 1.44 -25.73
N ALA A 192 16.27 2.42 -25.02
CA ALA A 192 15.29 2.15 -23.98
C ALA A 192 13.90 1.86 -24.57
N ASN A 193 13.17 0.89 -23.99
CA ASN A 193 11.84 0.46 -24.48
C ASN A 193 10.71 0.85 -23.56
N HIS A 194 10.99 1.45 -22.39
CA HIS A 194 9.94 1.82 -21.46
C HIS A 194 9.08 2.97 -21.98
N GLU A 195 7.81 2.91 -21.68
CA GLU A 195 6.84 3.99 -21.88
C GLU A 195 6.27 4.38 -20.52
N VAL A 196 5.77 5.62 -20.40
CA VAL A 196 5.00 6.03 -19.23
C VAL A 196 3.60 5.49 -19.37
N ALA A 197 3.22 4.59 -18.49
CA ALA A 197 1.98 3.81 -18.54
C ALA A 197 0.74 4.70 -18.66
N LYS A 198 -0.22 4.28 -19.51
CA LYS A 198 -1.50 4.96 -19.68
C LYS A 198 -2.60 4.19 -18.96
N PHE A 199 -3.37 4.89 -18.12
CA PHE A 199 -4.48 4.34 -17.36
C PHE A 199 -5.82 4.82 -17.89
N LYS A 200 -6.88 4.02 -17.73
CA LYS A 200 -8.25 4.40 -18.12
C LYS A 200 -8.75 5.58 -17.29
N ASN A 201 -8.39 5.59 -16.02
CA ASN A 201 -8.75 6.63 -15.05
C ASN A 201 -7.69 6.73 -13.95
N VAL A 202 -7.79 7.74 -13.09
CA VAL A 202 -6.84 7.96 -12.00
C VAL A 202 -6.92 6.88 -10.91
N SER A 203 -8.09 6.25 -10.71
CA SER A 203 -8.22 5.14 -9.74
C SER A 203 -7.37 3.93 -10.16
N ASP A 204 -7.28 3.63 -11.46
CA ASP A 204 -6.40 2.57 -11.97
C ASP A 204 -4.91 2.91 -11.74
N ALA A 205 -4.54 4.19 -11.85
CA ALA A 205 -3.18 4.63 -11.54
C ALA A 205 -2.87 4.48 -10.05
N VAL A 206 -3.80 4.83 -9.16
CA VAL A 206 -3.68 4.63 -7.71
C VAL A 206 -3.56 3.13 -7.38
N TYR A 207 -4.38 2.28 -8.01
CA TYR A 207 -4.29 0.83 -7.86
C TYR A 207 -2.91 0.32 -8.26
N SER A 208 -2.44 0.69 -9.45
CA SER A 208 -1.14 0.26 -9.96
C SER A 208 0.01 0.75 -9.08
N TYR A 209 -0.03 1.99 -8.62
CA TYR A 209 0.94 2.58 -7.70
C TYR A 209 1.00 1.80 -6.37
N THR A 210 -0.12 1.60 -5.70
CA THR A 210 -0.14 0.90 -4.41
C THR A 210 0.30 -0.55 -4.55
N ARG A 211 -0.08 -1.22 -5.65
CA ARG A 211 0.40 -2.57 -5.97
C ARG A 211 1.91 -2.58 -6.18
N ASN A 212 2.48 -1.58 -6.87
CA ASN A 212 3.91 -1.47 -7.09
C ASN A 212 4.67 -1.29 -5.78
N ILE A 213 4.27 -0.37 -4.91
CA ILE A 213 4.85 -0.19 -3.57
C ILE A 213 4.80 -1.51 -2.77
N ASN A 214 3.70 -2.23 -2.84
CA ASN A 214 3.46 -3.44 -2.08
C ASN A 214 4.14 -4.70 -2.64
N THR A 215 4.62 -4.69 -3.91
CA THR A 215 5.15 -5.91 -4.54
C THR A 215 6.56 -5.77 -5.09
N HIS A 216 6.97 -4.60 -5.58
CA HIS A 216 8.22 -4.44 -6.28
C HIS A 216 9.42 -4.54 -5.32
N ARG A 217 10.47 -5.23 -5.74
CA ARG A 217 11.67 -5.50 -4.94
C ARG A 217 12.38 -4.24 -4.42
N ALA A 218 12.32 -3.14 -5.19
CA ALA A 218 12.95 -1.87 -4.82
C ALA A 218 12.38 -1.26 -3.53
N TYR A 219 11.14 -1.61 -3.16
CA TYR A 219 10.45 -1.08 -1.98
C TYR A 219 10.35 -2.09 -0.84
N LYS A 220 11.24 -3.09 -0.81
CA LYS A 220 11.29 -4.07 0.28
C LYS A 220 11.55 -3.38 1.62
N ASP A 221 12.47 -2.43 1.65
CA ASP A 221 12.84 -1.74 2.89
C ASP A 221 11.66 -0.91 3.43
N LEU A 222 10.89 -0.23 2.59
CA LEU A 222 9.64 0.43 2.97
C LEU A 222 8.66 -0.55 3.62
N ARG A 223 8.46 -1.72 3.01
CA ARG A 223 7.53 -2.72 3.54
C ARG A 223 8.01 -3.31 4.86
N MET A 224 9.32 -3.52 5.02
CA MET A 224 9.90 -4.02 6.27
C MET A 224 9.77 -2.99 7.38
N SER A 225 10.06 -1.70 7.11
CA SER A 225 9.84 -0.61 8.05
C SER A 225 8.37 -0.53 8.48
N ARG A 226 7.43 -0.59 7.52
CA ARG A 226 6.00 -0.61 7.80
C ARG A 226 5.60 -1.79 8.68
N ALA A 227 6.10 -2.98 8.39
CA ALA A 227 5.82 -4.17 9.18
C ALA A 227 6.37 -4.09 10.61
N ALA A 228 7.55 -3.50 10.79
CA ALA A 228 8.14 -3.26 12.11
C ALA A 228 7.28 -2.28 12.94
N LEU A 229 6.90 -1.13 12.37
CA LEU A 229 6.00 -0.18 13.03
C LEU A 229 4.68 -0.83 13.46
N ARG A 230 4.11 -1.70 12.61
CA ARG A 230 2.89 -2.46 12.95
C ARG A 230 3.10 -3.44 14.10
N ALA A 231 4.27 -4.08 14.16
CA ALA A 231 4.60 -5.04 15.22
C ALA A 231 4.79 -4.34 16.58
N ASP A 232 5.28 -3.10 16.56
CA ASP A 232 5.52 -2.30 17.75
C ASP A 232 4.30 -1.41 18.14
N ASP A 233 3.16 -1.62 17.45
CA ASP A 233 1.92 -0.82 17.60
C ASP A 233 2.14 0.70 17.41
N GLU A 234 3.14 1.04 16.58
CA GLU A 234 3.47 2.41 16.25
C GLU A 234 2.68 2.92 15.04
N THR A 235 2.50 4.25 14.99
CA THR A 235 1.80 4.88 13.87
C THR A 235 2.63 4.82 12.59
N VAL A 236 2.06 4.22 11.56
CA VAL A 236 2.65 4.16 10.21
C VAL A 236 2.38 5.47 9.49
N THR A 237 3.40 6.32 9.36
CA THR A 237 3.28 7.63 8.70
C THR A 237 3.99 7.66 7.35
N GLY A 238 3.49 8.52 6.43
CA GLY A 238 4.16 8.72 5.15
C GLY A 238 5.53 9.35 5.28
N HIS A 239 5.74 10.17 6.30
CA HIS A 239 7.05 10.78 6.58
C HIS A 239 8.12 9.73 6.87
N ILE A 240 7.81 8.75 7.73
CA ILE A 240 8.73 7.64 8.07
C ILE A 240 8.94 6.74 6.86
N LEU A 241 7.86 6.33 6.19
CA LEU A 241 7.96 5.39 5.08
C LEU A 241 8.63 5.98 3.82
N ALA A 242 8.73 7.31 3.70
CA ALA A 242 9.46 7.95 2.61
C ALA A 242 10.93 7.51 2.55
N GLU A 243 11.55 7.19 3.68
CA GLU A 243 12.95 6.70 3.76
C GLU A 243 13.17 5.41 2.97
N GLY A 244 12.15 4.57 2.82
CA GLY A 244 12.19 3.35 2.03
C GLY A 244 12.05 3.56 0.51
N LEU A 245 12.00 4.81 0.03
CA LEU A 245 11.82 5.18 -1.38
C LEU A 245 13.10 5.62 -2.10
N LEU A 246 14.27 5.39 -1.52
CA LEU A 246 15.57 5.75 -2.12
C LEU A 246 15.74 5.27 -3.57
N ARG A 247 15.07 4.18 -3.96
CA ARG A 247 15.12 3.60 -5.31
C ARG A 247 13.91 3.95 -6.19
N TYR A 248 13.06 4.87 -5.73
CA TYR A 248 11.91 5.32 -6.53
C TYR A 248 12.35 6.31 -7.62
N SER A 249 13.30 7.17 -7.29
CA SER A 249 13.87 8.16 -8.18
C SER A 249 15.40 8.02 -8.22
N GLU A 250 16.02 8.38 -9.36
CA GLU A 250 17.49 8.49 -9.49
C GLU A 250 18.09 9.52 -8.54
N ARG A 251 17.27 10.44 -8.00
CA ARG A 251 17.66 11.49 -7.05
C ARG A 251 17.93 10.98 -5.63
N GLY A 252 17.57 9.71 -5.32
CA GLY A 252 17.86 9.06 -4.05
C GLY A 252 17.36 9.86 -2.83
N GLU A 253 18.28 10.27 -1.94
CA GLU A 253 17.96 11.01 -0.70
C GLU A 253 17.28 12.37 -0.95
N ASP A 254 17.65 13.09 -1.98
CA ASP A 254 17.01 14.37 -2.33
C ASP A 254 15.51 14.18 -2.62
N TYR A 255 15.15 13.06 -3.24
CA TYR A 255 13.75 12.72 -3.49
C TYR A 255 13.01 12.43 -2.17
N VAL A 256 13.62 11.69 -1.26
CA VAL A 256 13.05 11.40 0.07
C VAL A 256 12.80 12.70 0.84
N HIS A 257 13.82 13.57 0.89
CA HIS A 257 13.71 14.88 1.57
C HIS A 257 12.63 15.77 0.94
N GLU A 258 12.47 15.74 -0.39
CA GLU A 258 11.40 16.47 -1.08
C GLU A 258 10.02 15.96 -0.66
N LEU A 259 9.81 14.64 -0.64
CA LEU A 259 8.54 14.06 -0.19
C LEU A 259 8.22 14.43 1.26
N GLN A 260 9.20 14.30 2.16
CA GLN A 260 9.07 14.68 3.57
C GLN A 260 8.76 16.18 3.72
N ALA A 261 9.37 17.02 2.90
CA ALA A 261 9.08 18.47 2.87
C ALA A 261 7.65 18.74 2.37
N VAL A 262 7.19 18.05 1.30
CA VAL A 262 5.82 18.19 0.80
C VAL A 262 4.80 17.79 1.87
N ILE A 263 5.03 16.66 2.56
CA ILE A 263 4.17 16.19 3.66
C ILE A 263 4.09 17.25 4.76
N ARG A 264 5.23 17.77 5.22
CA ARG A 264 5.31 18.74 6.32
C ARG A 264 4.69 20.08 5.94
N ILE A 265 5.09 20.67 4.79
CA ILE A 265 4.67 22.01 4.37
C ILE A 265 3.16 22.06 4.10
N ASN A 266 2.59 20.99 3.53
CA ASN A 266 1.17 20.93 3.23
C ASN A 266 0.33 20.29 4.34
N LYS A 267 0.95 19.96 5.50
CA LYS A 267 0.29 19.40 6.69
C LYS A 267 -0.51 18.14 6.38
N LEU A 268 0.11 17.18 5.68
CA LEU A 268 -0.56 15.95 5.24
C LEU A 268 -0.59 14.85 6.30
N ALA A 269 0.22 14.94 7.37
CA ALA A 269 0.32 13.92 8.41
C ALA A 269 -1.04 13.51 9.02
N PRO A 270 -2.01 14.41 9.27
CA PRO A 270 -3.32 14.02 9.81
C PRO A 270 -4.11 13.04 8.93
N TYR A 271 -3.80 12.93 7.65
CA TYR A 271 -4.45 11.96 6.77
C TYR A 271 -3.98 10.52 7.00
N ASP A 272 -2.87 10.31 7.73
CA ASP A 272 -2.35 8.99 8.07
C ASP A 272 -3.03 8.39 9.32
N GLU A 273 -3.71 9.23 10.11
CA GLU A 273 -4.43 8.79 11.29
C GLU A 273 -5.66 7.95 10.91
N PRO A 274 -5.93 6.84 11.62
CA PRO A 274 -7.16 6.08 11.42
C PRO A 274 -8.36 7.01 11.62
N LYS A 275 -9.23 7.14 10.62
CA LYS A 275 -10.50 7.83 10.82
C LYS A 275 -11.29 7.06 11.88
N ALA A 276 -11.58 7.71 13.01
CA ALA A 276 -12.51 7.16 13.99
C ALA A 276 -13.79 6.73 13.26
N ALA A 277 -14.21 5.48 13.47
CA ALA A 277 -15.48 5.01 12.94
C ALA A 277 -16.57 6.00 13.42
N THR A 278 -17.11 6.79 12.50
CA THR A 278 -18.27 7.62 12.80
C THR A 278 -19.37 6.67 13.23
N SER A 279 -19.61 6.59 14.55
CA SER A 279 -20.81 5.96 15.08
C SER A 279 -21.98 6.68 14.42
N LYS A 280 -22.67 6.02 13.48
CA LYS A 280 -23.95 6.52 12.99
C LYS A 280 -24.81 6.64 14.22
N GLY A 281 -25.04 7.90 14.64
CA GLY A 281 -25.95 8.23 15.70
C GLY A 281 -27.29 7.56 15.41
N SER A 282 -27.76 6.84 16.40
CA SER A 282 -29.14 6.39 16.49
C SER A 282 -30.03 7.63 16.40
N ILE A 283 -30.91 7.63 15.43
CA ILE A 283 -32.15 8.38 15.46
C ILE A 283 -33.27 7.36 15.46
#